data_6a049938e4a2b3d64b3fbe018d0d018a
#
_entry.id   6a049938e4a2b3d64b3fbe018d0d018a
#
_cell.length_a   1.000
_cell.length_b   1.000
_cell.length_c   1.000
_cell.angle_alpha   90.00
_cell.angle_beta   90.00
_cell.angle_gamma   90.00
#
_symmetry.space_group_name_H-M   'P 1'
#
loop_
_entity.id
_entity.type
_entity.pdbx_description
1 polymer ?
#
loop_
_entity_poly.entity_id
_entity_poly.type
_entity_poly.pdbx_seq_one_letter_code
_entity_poly.pdbx_strand_id
1 'polypeptide(L)'
;MKKILFCFLIVLAACSQETSSLPDSWVILSTASPLTRAGDPDDNRISDYNLYIFNAFGVLEERVYVPSRAIRLVDGKVQYRTTLLRDVPYTIVAAANLGYELPFRTLEEAREYRYHLAYPDEFSQGIPMAACQEGVTVGEDGVLEVELERLMARIELTIDRSQLQSDIDFKVTDVRVGACPSSVLLMGPSKVSGPQETFSLGYGKSGNQVSALNEGANAGLSRSVNVYLLENCQGNLLENVQTDSGKVFKDGRYQDICSYIELKAQYHSSTYSTPVGDRLIYRFYLGEDRNNFDVVRNTWYRITVCPVGDGLQESSWRVNKESLRGS
;
A
#
# COMPACT_ATOMS: atom_id res chain seq x y z
N MET A 1 92.10 -27.95 20.78
CA MET A 1 90.68 -28.38 20.59
C MET A 1 89.85 -27.10 20.77
N LYS A 2 89.39 -26.49 19.63
CA LYS A 2 88.54 -25.32 19.62
C LYS A 2 87.09 -25.76 19.50
N LYS A 3 86.26 -25.46 20.49
CA LYS A 3 84.79 -25.70 20.43
C LYS A 3 84.15 -24.48 19.73
N ILE A 4 83.56 -24.75 18.58
CA ILE A 4 82.74 -23.78 17.84
C ILE A 4 81.36 -23.85 18.40
N LEU A 5 80.89 -22.77 19.00
CA LEU A 5 79.48 -22.60 19.47
C LEU A 5 78.68 -22.03 18.34
N PHE A 6 77.73 -22.82 17.85
CA PHE A 6 76.81 -22.44 16.78
C PHE A 6 75.54 -21.82 17.42
N CYS A 7 75.45 -20.49 17.35
CA CYS A 7 74.24 -19.78 17.78
C CYS A 7 73.19 -19.87 16.71
N PHE A 8 72.10 -20.62 16.97
CA PHE A 8 70.92 -20.68 16.14
C PHE A 8 70.00 -19.48 16.41
N LEU A 9 69.99 -18.51 15.52
CA LEU A 9 69.09 -17.37 15.58
C LEU A 9 67.71 -17.80 15.03
N ILE A 10 66.74 -18.02 15.91
CA ILE A 10 65.34 -18.24 15.53
C ILE A 10 64.71 -16.87 15.27
N VAL A 11 64.52 -16.56 14.00
CA VAL A 11 63.72 -15.40 13.58
C VAL A 11 62.24 -15.80 13.70
N LEU A 12 61.60 -15.38 14.76
CA LEU A 12 60.12 -15.40 14.88
C LEU A 12 59.59 -14.35 13.93
N ALA A 13 59.16 -14.77 12.73
CA ALA A 13 58.30 -13.97 11.89
C ALA A 13 56.92 -13.88 12.58
N ALA A 14 56.68 -12.79 13.28
CA ALA A 14 55.34 -12.43 13.73
C ALA A 14 54.50 -12.13 12.47
N CYS A 15 53.72 -13.10 12.03
CA CYS A 15 52.61 -12.82 11.15
C CYS A 15 51.63 -11.92 11.95
N SER A 16 51.68 -10.64 11.71
CA SER A 16 50.57 -9.75 12.04
C SER A 16 49.41 -10.19 11.12
N GLN A 17 48.50 -11.00 11.65
CA GLN A 17 47.19 -11.11 11.05
C GLN A 17 46.58 -9.70 11.13
N GLU A 18 46.63 -8.99 10.00
CA GLU A 18 45.68 -7.92 9.77
C GLU A 18 44.32 -8.56 9.84
N THR A 19 43.62 -8.39 10.95
CA THR A 19 42.17 -8.60 10.98
C THR A 19 41.59 -7.59 10.01
N SER A 20 41.39 -8.00 8.76
CA SER A 20 40.62 -7.23 7.80
C SER A 20 39.22 -7.12 8.38
N SER A 21 38.95 -6.00 9.08
CA SER A 21 37.60 -5.66 9.45
C SER A 21 36.84 -5.52 8.16
N LEU A 22 35.74 -6.30 8.03
CA LEU A 22 34.81 -6.14 6.91
C LEU A 22 34.41 -4.66 6.87
N PRO A 23 34.36 -4.06 5.68
CA PRO A 23 33.95 -2.66 5.56
C PRO A 23 32.51 -2.51 6.04
N ASP A 24 32.27 -1.45 6.81
CA ASP A 24 30.92 -1.07 7.19
C ASP A 24 30.07 -0.85 5.93
N SER A 25 28.86 -1.41 5.95
CA SER A 25 27.85 -1.22 4.92
C SER A 25 26.59 -0.61 5.54
N TRP A 26 25.82 0.08 4.73
CA TRP A 26 24.58 0.72 5.16
C TRP A 26 23.41 0.23 4.35
N VAL A 27 22.34 -0.17 5.02
CA VAL A 27 21.03 -0.38 4.40
C VAL A 27 20.19 0.86 4.69
N ILE A 28 19.74 1.52 3.62
CA ILE A 28 18.89 2.71 3.70
C ILE A 28 17.49 2.33 3.28
N LEU A 29 16.54 2.38 4.22
CA LEU A 29 15.14 2.20 3.92
C LEU A 29 14.48 3.56 3.67
N SER A 30 13.90 3.74 2.51
CA SER A 30 13.10 4.90 2.14
C SER A 30 11.70 4.46 1.73
N THR A 31 10.73 5.36 1.79
CA THR A 31 9.42 5.11 1.22
C THR A 31 9.44 5.43 -0.26
N ALA A 32 8.71 4.66 -1.06
CA ALA A 32 8.45 4.96 -2.45
C ALA A 32 7.99 6.41 -2.60
N SER A 33 8.47 7.08 -3.65
CA SER A 33 8.18 8.50 -3.91
C SER A 33 6.74 8.85 -3.57
N PRO A 34 6.53 9.94 -2.81
CA PRO A 34 5.18 10.29 -2.40
C PRO A 34 4.34 10.53 -3.65
N LEU A 35 3.24 9.81 -3.78
CA LEU A 35 2.18 10.11 -4.74
C LEU A 35 1.50 11.47 -4.39
N THR A 36 2.21 12.36 -3.70
CA THR A 36 1.65 13.52 -3.06
C THR A 36 1.96 14.81 -3.83
N ARG A 37 0.92 15.41 -4.32
CA ARG A 37 0.78 16.86 -4.06
C ARG A 37 0.35 16.98 -2.60
N ALA A 38 1.20 17.57 -1.75
CA ALA A 38 0.97 18.07 -0.40
C ALA A 38 -0.39 17.64 0.22
N GLY A 39 -0.53 16.47 0.77
CA GLY A 39 -1.86 16.04 1.23
C GLY A 39 -1.78 15.18 2.40
N ASP A 40 -1.08 14.28 2.77
CA ASP A 40 -1.09 13.60 4.05
C ASP A 40 0.36 13.23 4.44
N PRO A 41 0.96 13.97 5.39
CA PRO A 41 2.35 13.70 5.82
C PRO A 41 2.49 12.29 6.38
N ASP A 42 1.40 11.66 6.81
CA ASP A 42 1.42 10.33 7.43
C ASP A 42 1.56 9.19 6.43
N ASP A 43 1.28 9.39 5.14
CA ASP A 43 1.41 8.33 4.11
C ASP A 43 2.85 7.84 3.91
N ASN A 44 3.84 8.63 4.30
CA ASN A 44 5.28 8.33 4.18
C ASN A 44 5.95 8.00 5.51
N ARG A 45 5.19 7.98 6.59
CA ARG A 45 5.73 7.78 7.92
C ARG A 45 6.24 6.36 8.09
N ILE A 46 7.47 6.21 8.58
CA ILE A 46 8.01 4.94 9.08
C ILE A 46 8.02 5.00 10.61
N SER A 47 7.22 4.19 11.28
CA SER A 47 7.12 4.16 12.74
C SER A 47 7.82 2.98 13.41
N ASP A 48 7.97 1.87 12.70
CA ASP A 48 8.76 0.70 13.07
C ASP A 48 9.27 0.03 11.80
N TYR A 49 10.26 -0.85 11.91
CA TYR A 49 10.67 -1.64 10.76
C TYR A 49 11.23 -3.00 11.16
N ASN A 50 11.08 -3.94 10.23
CA ASN A 50 11.74 -5.24 10.16
C ASN A 50 12.71 -5.23 8.98
N LEU A 51 13.90 -5.79 9.15
CA LEU A 51 14.90 -5.97 8.12
C LEU A 51 15.49 -7.38 8.20
N TYR A 52 15.51 -8.06 7.08
CA TYR A 52 16.09 -9.40 6.90
C TYR A 52 17.05 -9.37 5.73
N ILE A 53 18.24 -9.90 5.94
CA ILE A 53 19.27 -10.02 4.91
C ILE A 53 19.60 -11.48 4.73
N PHE A 54 19.36 -11.98 3.54
CA PHE A 54 19.65 -13.35 3.13
C PHE A 54 20.82 -13.33 2.15
N ASN A 55 21.73 -14.31 2.26
CA ASN A 55 22.81 -14.48 1.29
C ASN A 55 22.30 -15.12 -0.03
N ALA A 56 23.23 -15.31 -0.98
CA ALA A 56 22.94 -15.89 -2.30
C ALA A 56 22.32 -17.30 -2.24
N PHE A 57 22.47 -18.01 -1.13
CA PHE A 57 21.91 -19.35 -0.92
C PHE A 57 20.57 -19.32 -0.18
N GLY A 58 20.01 -18.13 0.09
CA GLY A 58 18.77 -17.96 0.84
C GLY A 58 18.90 -18.20 2.34
N VAL A 59 20.16 -18.25 2.86
CA VAL A 59 20.42 -18.37 4.29
C VAL A 59 20.32 -16.99 4.95
N LEU A 60 19.58 -16.90 6.03
CA LEU A 60 19.43 -15.69 6.81
C LEU A 60 20.76 -15.32 7.51
N GLU A 61 21.32 -14.19 7.18
CA GLU A 61 22.55 -13.64 7.81
C GLU A 61 22.22 -12.62 8.88
N GLU A 62 21.18 -11.80 8.67
CA GLU A 62 20.82 -10.77 9.64
C GLU A 62 19.31 -10.61 9.73
N ARG A 63 18.84 -10.38 10.95
CA ARG A 63 17.44 -10.14 11.30
C ARG A 63 17.35 -9.05 12.34
N VAL A 64 16.59 -8.00 12.04
CA VAL A 64 16.42 -6.83 12.89
C VAL A 64 14.97 -6.43 12.96
N TYR A 65 14.48 -6.16 14.17
CA TYR A 65 13.22 -5.47 14.41
C TYR A 65 13.48 -4.24 15.29
N VAL A 66 13.05 -3.07 14.80
CA VAL A 66 13.15 -1.81 15.55
C VAL A 66 11.74 -1.29 15.81
N PRO A 67 11.28 -1.37 17.07
CA PRO A 67 9.96 -0.87 17.45
C PRO A 67 9.90 0.66 17.45
N SER A 68 8.68 1.22 17.40
CA SER A 68 8.42 2.66 17.27
C SER A 68 9.13 3.53 18.33
N ARG A 69 9.30 3.02 19.55
CA ARG A 69 10.03 3.74 20.62
C ARG A 69 11.54 3.86 20.39
N ALA A 70 12.10 3.04 19.51
CA ALA A 70 13.54 2.96 19.25
C ALA A 70 13.93 3.48 17.86
N ILE A 71 12.96 3.76 16.99
CA ILE A 71 13.24 4.22 15.63
C ILE A 71 13.92 5.58 15.64
N ARG A 72 14.89 5.73 14.74
CA ARG A 72 15.54 7.00 14.44
C ARG A 72 15.61 7.16 12.93
N LEU A 73 15.14 8.29 12.45
CA LEU A 73 15.16 8.65 11.05
C LEU A 73 16.18 9.77 10.81
N VAL A 74 16.89 9.67 9.70
CA VAL A 74 17.75 10.74 9.19
C VAL A 74 17.15 11.16 7.85
N ASP A 75 16.74 12.42 7.74
CA ASP A 75 16.06 12.97 6.56
C ASP A 75 14.83 12.11 6.10
N GLY A 76 14.07 11.59 7.08
CA GLY A 76 12.90 10.77 6.84
C GLY A 76 13.19 9.31 6.45
N LYS A 77 14.47 8.92 6.36
CA LYS A 77 14.92 7.57 5.99
C LYS A 77 15.46 6.82 7.21
N VAL A 78 15.32 5.50 7.21
CA VAL A 78 16.03 4.61 8.14
C VAL A 78 17.43 4.39 7.60
N GLN A 79 18.43 4.49 8.47
CA GLN A 79 19.81 4.10 8.17
C GLN A 79 20.24 2.98 9.13
N TYR A 80 20.46 1.80 8.59
CA TYR A 80 20.90 0.64 9.35
C TYR A 80 22.33 0.26 8.97
N ARG A 81 23.23 0.21 9.96
CA ARG A 81 24.63 -0.17 9.75
C ARG A 81 24.76 -1.69 9.88
N THR A 82 25.41 -2.30 8.92
CA THR A 82 25.70 -3.74 8.87
C THR A 82 27.10 -3.98 8.32
N THR A 83 27.52 -5.24 8.21
CA THR A 83 28.79 -5.65 7.62
C THR A 83 28.52 -6.69 6.52
N LEU A 84 28.46 -6.24 5.26
CA LEU A 84 28.20 -7.09 4.12
C LEU A 84 29.45 -7.13 3.21
N LEU A 85 29.68 -8.28 2.59
CA LEU A 85 30.74 -8.42 1.61
C LEU A 85 30.37 -7.69 0.32
N ARG A 86 31.34 -7.01 -0.27
CA ARG A 86 31.19 -6.40 -1.60
C ARG A 86 31.07 -7.48 -2.66
N ASP A 87 30.39 -7.17 -3.76
CA ASP A 87 30.24 -8.04 -4.94
C ASP A 87 29.60 -9.40 -4.64
N VAL A 88 29.04 -9.59 -3.46
CA VAL A 88 28.25 -10.77 -3.09
C VAL A 88 26.78 -10.40 -3.19
N PRO A 89 25.94 -11.20 -3.91
CA PRO A 89 24.53 -10.93 -4.02
C PRO A 89 23.80 -11.30 -2.71
N TYR A 90 22.90 -10.41 -2.30
CA TYR A 90 22.01 -10.58 -1.16
C TYR A 90 20.56 -10.45 -1.59
N THR A 91 19.65 -11.01 -0.80
CA THR A 91 18.23 -10.71 -0.86
C THR A 91 17.85 -9.95 0.40
N ILE A 92 17.31 -8.76 0.23
CA ILE A 92 16.85 -7.92 1.33
C ILE A 92 15.34 -7.93 1.35
N VAL A 93 14.78 -8.30 2.51
CA VAL A 93 13.35 -8.19 2.82
C VAL A 93 13.20 -7.15 3.93
N ALA A 94 12.43 -6.13 3.66
CA ALA A 94 12.12 -5.10 4.64
C ALA A 94 10.61 -4.90 4.76
N ALA A 95 10.14 -4.59 5.96
CA ALA A 95 8.76 -4.22 6.20
C ALA A 95 8.67 -3.15 7.28
N ALA A 96 7.71 -2.24 7.17
CA ALA A 96 7.53 -1.14 8.10
C ALA A 96 6.04 -0.97 8.49
N ASN A 97 5.83 -0.35 9.66
CA ASN A 97 4.51 -0.02 10.20
C ASN A 97 3.63 -1.26 10.49
N LEU A 98 4.25 -2.38 10.84
CA LEU A 98 3.51 -3.60 11.19
C LEU A 98 3.23 -3.70 12.70
N GLY A 99 4.01 -3.01 13.54
CA GLY A 99 3.83 -2.99 14.99
C GLY A 99 4.42 -4.21 15.72
N TYR A 100 4.99 -5.18 15.00
CA TYR A 100 5.56 -6.40 15.57
C TYR A 100 6.71 -6.98 14.74
N GLU A 101 7.48 -7.85 15.37
CA GLU A 101 8.55 -8.59 14.71
C GLU A 101 7.98 -9.72 13.84
N LEU A 102 8.36 -9.76 12.57
CA LEU A 102 7.96 -10.81 11.65
C LEU A 102 8.60 -12.16 12.02
N PRO A 103 7.89 -13.30 11.91
CA PRO A 103 8.34 -14.57 12.47
C PRO A 103 9.23 -15.40 11.54
N PHE A 104 9.38 -15.04 10.27
CA PHE A 104 10.05 -15.92 9.29
C PHE A 104 11.57 -16.01 9.49
N ARG A 105 12.12 -17.16 9.10
CA ARG A 105 13.53 -17.50 9.17
C ARG A 105 14.14 -17.85 7.81
N THR A 106 13.30 -18.11 6.83
CA THR A 106 13.69 -18.43 5.46
C THR A 106 13.07 -17.45 4.49
N LEU A 107 13.67 -17.34 3.31
CA LEU A 107 13.14 -16.50 2.23
C LEU A 107 11.79 -17.03 1.71
N GLU A 108 11.60 -18.35 1.73
CA GLU A 108 10.35 -18.99 1.33
C GLU A 108 9.21 -18.61 2.30
N GLU A 109 9.44 -18.74 3.61
CA GLU A 109 8.46 -18.27 4.61
C GLU A 109 8.11 -16.80 4.44
N ALA A 110 9.11 -15.96 4.10
CA ALA A 110 8.89 -14.54 3.84
C ALA A 110 8.02 -14.31 2.59
N ARG A 111 8.22 -15.08 1.52
CA ARG A 111 7.43 -14.99 0.28
C ARG A 111 5.98 -15.42 0.46
N GLU A 112 5.73 -16.39 1.35
CA GLU A 112 4.39 -16.88 1.65
C GLU A 112 3.67 -16.11 2.74
N TYR A 113 4.39 -15.22 3.42
CA TYR A 113 3.85 -14.50 4.56
C TYR A 113 2.72 -13.55 4.16
N ARG A 114 1.58 -13.69 4.85
CA ARG A 114 0.43 -12.77 4.71
C ARG A 114 0.35 -11.85 5.91
N TYR A 115 0.38 -10.57 5.66
CA TYR A 115 0.05 -9.55 6.64
C TYR A 115 -1.46 -9.47 6.83
N HIS A 116 -1.92 -9.44 8.06
CA HIS A 116 -3.33 -9.38 8.41
C HIS A 116 -3.65 -8.11 9.17
N LEU A 117 -4.74 -7.45 8.79
CA LEU A 117 -5.34 -6.38 9.57
C LEU A 117 -6.36 -6.96 10.54
N ALA A 118 -6.37 -6.51 11.81
CA ALA A 118 -7.44 -6.83 12.75
C ALA A 118 -8.70 -5.99 12.47
N TYR A 119 -8.51 -4.76 12.01
CA TYR A 119 -9.57 -3.83 11.63
C TYR A 119 -9.26 -3.16 10.30
N PRO A 120 -10.28 -2.79 9.50
CA PRO A 120 -10.06 -2.20 8.17
C PRO A 120 -9.27 -0.90 8.16
N ASP A 121 -9.27 -0.16 9.27
CA ASP A 121 -8.58 1.12 9.48
C ASP A 121 -7.37 1.03 10.42
N GLU A 122 -6.80 -0.16 10.59
CA GLU A 122 -5.64 -0.43 11.45
C GLU A 122 -4.33 0.05 10.80
N PHE A 123 -4.23 1.34 10.53
CA PHE A 123 -3.02 1.96 10.01
C PHE A 123 -2.71 3.32 10.66
N SER A 124 -3.24 3.54 11.86
CA SER A 124 -3.01 4.79 12.62
C SER A 124 -1.53 5.03 12.97
N GLN A 125 -0.73 3.97 13.01
CA GLN A 125 0.73 4.06 13.23
C GLN A 125 1.52 4.32 11.94
N GLY A 126 0.88 4.39 10.81
CA GLY A 126 1.42 4.51 9.47
C GLY A 126 0.90 3.39 8.57
N ILE A 127 0.89 3.63 7.27
CA ILE A 127 0.47 2.63 6.29
C ILE A 127 1.48 1.48 6.28
N PRO A 128 1.05 0.20 6.36
CA PRO A 128 1.94 -0.95 6.28
C PRO A 128 2.67 -0.96 4.93
N MET A 129 3.98 -1.18 4.97
CA MET A 129 4.87 -1.17 3.81
C MET A 129 5.75 -2.41 3.80
N ALA A 130 6.19 -2.82 2.61
CA ALA A 130 7.18 -3.87 2.45
C ALA A 130 8.02 -3.67 1.19
N ALA A 131 9.18 -4.32 1.17
CA ALA A 131 10.05 -4.44 -0.01
C ALA A 131 10.74 -5.79 -0.01
N CYS A 132 11.00 -6.31 -1.20
CA CYS A 132 11.90 -7.42 -1.43
C CYS A 132 12.78 -7.09 -2.62
N GLN A 133 14.07 -7.04 -2.40
CA GLN A 133 15.06 -6.84 -3.46
C GLN A 133 15.98 -8.04 -3.51
N GLU A 134 15.98 -8.75 -4.63
CA GLU A 134 16.79 -9.95 -4.83
C GLU A 134 18.03 -9.64 -5.66
N GLY A 135 19.14 -10.31 -5.33
CA GLY A 135 20.39 -10.21 -6.08
C GLY A 135 21.09 -8.85 -5.97
N VAL A 136 20.81 -8.08 -4.93
CA VAL A 136 21.47 -6.78 -4.71
C VAL A 136 22.89 -6.97 -4.19
N THR A 137 23.81 -6.15 -4.65
CA THR A 137 25.22 -6.16 -4.22
C THR A 137 25.59 -4.81 -3.59
N VAL A 138 26.47 -4.85 -2.60
CA VAL A 138 27.01 -3.61 -2.01
C VAL A 138 27.95 -2.95 -2.99
N GLY A 139 27.67 -1.72 -3.37
CA GLY A 139 28.51 -0.91 -4.25
C GLY A 139 29.79 -0.40 -3.59
N GLU A 140 30.56 0.40 -4.34
CA GLU A 140 31.82 1.01 -3.83
C GLU A 140 31.57 1.99 -2.67
N ASP A 141 30.43 2.63 -2.63
CA ASP A 141 29.98 3.55 -1.57
C ASP A 141 29.57 2.84 -0.28
N GLY A 142 29.44 1.50 -0.31
CA GLY A 142 29.02 0.72 0.84
C GLY A 142 27.52 0.85 1.17
N VAL A 143 26.67 1.32 0.24
CA VAL A 143 25.26 1.61 0.48
C VAL A 143 24.36 0.68 -0.31
N LEU A 144 23.30 0.19 0.33
CA LEU A 144 22.17 -0.49 -0.29
C LEU A 144 20.89 0.32 -0.02
N GLU A 145 20.28 0.84 -1.07
CA GLU A 145 19.01 1.54 -0.97
C GLU A 145 17.86 0.55 -1.19
N VAL A 146 16.87 0.57 -0.28
CA VAL A 146 15.68 -0.26 -0.33
C VAL A 146 14.46 0.64 -0.25
N GLU A 147 13.66 0.65 -1.31
CA GLU A 147 12.44 1.42 -1.40
C GLU A 147 11.24 0.59 -0.94
N LEU A 148 10.57 1.06 0.13
CA LEU A 148 9.39 0.42 0.71
C LEU A 148 8.12 0.81 -0.07
N GLU A 149 7.37 -0.16 -0.53
CA GLU A 149 6.05 0.02 -1.15
C GLU A 149 4.94 -0.12 -0.11
N ARG A 150 3.95 0.76 -0.17
CA ARG A 150 2.75 0.65 0.67
C ARG A 150 1.94 -0.56 0.25
N LEU A 151 1.49 -1.38 1.22
CA LEU A 151 0.64 -2.54 0.97
C LEU A 151 -0.82 -2.16 0.66
N MET A 152 -1.15 -0.89 0.79
CA MET A 152 -2.47 -0.33 0.53
C MET A 152 -2.48 0.53 -0.73
N ALA A 153 -3.64 0.55 -1.38
CA ALA A 153 -4.04 1.58 -2.33
C ALA A 153 -4.73 2.73 -1.60
N ARG A 154 -4.54 3.94 -2.11
CA ARG A 154 -5.27 5.15 -1.68
C ARG A 154 -6.33 5.49 -2.71
N ILE A 155 -7.56 5.65 -2.27
CA ILE A 155 -8.67 6.14 -3.07
C ILE A 155 -8.99 7.56 -2.64
N GLU A 156 -8.74 8.52 -3.48
CA GLU A 156 -9.17 9.91 -3.32
C GLU A 156 -10.47 10.11 -4.09
N LEU A 157 -11.54 10.35 -3.35
CA LEU A 157 -12.88 10.49 -3.89
C LEU A 157 -13.31 11.95 -3.88
N THR A 158 -13.88 12.40 -4.99
CA THR A 158 -14.53 13.72 -5.17
C THR A 158 -15.89 13.55 -5.83
N ILE A 159 -16.77 14.53 -5.67
CA ILE A 159 -18.07 14.58 -6.31
C ILE A 159 -18.15 15.84 -7.16
N ASP A 160 -18.50 15.68 -8.44
CA ASP A 160 -18.77 16.79 -9.35
C ASP A 160 -20.26 16.89 -9.62
N ARG A 161 -20.88 17.96 -9.10
CA ARG A 161 -22.32 18.23 -9.23
C ARG A 161 -22.66 19.18 -10.38
N SER A 162 -21.69 19.57 -11.16
CA SER A 162 -21.84 20.59 -12.22
C SER A 162 -22.90 20.23 -13.29
N GLN A 163 -23.24 18.94 -13.40
CA GLN A 163 -24.19 18.43 -14.40
C GLN A 163 -25.54 17.99 -13.77
N LEU A 164 -25.74 18.19 -12.48
CA LEU A 164 -27.05 18.00 -11.86
C LEU A 164 -27.99 19.15 -12.23
N GLN A 165 -29.28 18.87 -12.28
CA GLN A 165 -30.31 19.88 -12.41
C GLN A 165 -30.34 20.78 -11.18
N SER A 166 -30.67 22.04 -11.37
CA SER A 166 -30.54 23.10 -10.35
C SER A 166 -31.45 22.99 -9.14
N ASP A 167 -32.53 22.17 -9.26
CA ASP A 167 -33.50 21.93 -8.17
C ASP A 167 -33.11 20.73 -7.30
N ILE A 168 -31.95 20.08 -7.58
CA ILE A 168 -31.52 18.90 -6.86
C ILE A 168 -30.53 19.26 -5.76
N ASP A 169 -30.89 18.90 -4.53
CA ASP A 169 -29.97 18.86 -3.39
C ASP A 169 -29.48 17.43 -3.18
N PHE A 170 -28.18 17.23 -3.47
CA PHE A 170 -27.51 15.93 -3.36
C PHE A 170 -26.38 16.01 -2.32
N LYS A 171 -26.58 15.33 -1.18
CA LYS A 171 -25.66 15.37 -0.04
C LYS A 171 -25.16 13.97 0.32
N VAL A 172 -23.86 13.72 0.15
CA VAL A 172 -23.24 12.44 0.56
C VAL A 172 -23.25 12.31 2.08
N THR A 173 -23.75 11.19 2.58
CA THR A 173 -23.80 10.84 4.01
C THR A 173 -22.79 9.79 4.41
N ASP A 174 -22.48 8.87 3.50
CA ASP A 174 -21.58 7.74 3.75
C ASP A 174 -20.77 7.40 2.50
N VAL A 175 -19.53 6.98 2.73
CA VAL A 175 -18.64 6.34 1.76
C VAL A 175 -18.18 5.03 2.37
N ARG A 176 -18.38 3.92 1.67
CA ARG A 176 -17.96 2.58 2.12
C ARG A 176 -17.11 1.90 1.05
N VAL A 177 -16.04 1.24 1.48
CA VAL A 177 -15.31 0.25 0.68
C VAL A 177 -15.90 -1.12 1.00
N GLY A 178 -16.47 -1.79 0.02
CA GLY A 178 -16.95 -3.17 0.13
C GLY A 178 -15.95 -4.16 -0.45
N ALA A 179 -16.09 -5.43 -0.11
CA ALA A 179 -15.10 -6.48 -0.39
C ALA A 179 -13.66 -6.01 -0.07
N CYS A 180 -13.51 -5.38 1.11
CA CYS A 180 -12.24 -4.84 1.59
C CYS A 180 -11.39 -6.00 2.12
N PRO A 181 -10.19 -6.29 1.54
CA PRO A 181 -9.36 -7.39 1.98
C PRO A 181 -8.92 -7.25 3.44
N SER A 182 -8.91 -8.35 4.18
CA SER A 182 -8.41 -8.42 5.56
C SER A 182 -6.95 -8.84 5.63
N SER A 183 -6.37 -9.34 4.54
CA SER A 183 -4.97 -9.74 4.47
C SER A 183 -4.37 -9.52 3.09
N VAL A 184 -3.05 -9.44 3.04
CA VAL A 184 -2.28 -9.26 1.81
C VAL A 184 -0.97 -10.02 1.91
N LEU A 185 -0.45 -10.57 0.80
CA LEU A 185 0.93 -11.07 0.75
C LEU A 185 1.89 -9.93 1.03
N LEU A 186 2.87 -10.16 1.88
CA LEU A 186 3.90 -9.16 2.16
C LEU A 186 4.65 -8.82 0.88
N MET A 187 4.94 -9.83 0.07
CA MET A 187 5.67 -9.73 -1.20
C MET A 187 4.84 -10.31 -2.35
N GLY A 188 4.96 -9.69 -3.52
CA GLY A 188 4.22 -10.11 -4.71
C GLY A 188 2.74 -9.72 -4.71
N PRO A 189 2.06 -9.94 -5.83
CA PRO A 189 0.67 -9.56 -6.01
C PRO A 189 -0.27 -10.39 -5.14
N SER A 190 -1.32 -9.78 -4.65
CA SER A 190 -2.30 -10.40 -3.77
C SER A 190 -3.73 -10.23 -4.29
N LYS A 191 -4.54 -11.25 -4.07
CA LYS A 191 -5.97 -11.23 -4.39
C LYS A 191 -6.79 -11.95 -3.32
N VAL A 192 -8.03 -11.56 -3.20
CA VAL A 192 -9.05 -12.24 -2.41
C VAL A 192 -9.55 -13.45 -3.19
N SER A 193 -9.58 -14.62 -2.56
CA SER A 193 -10.06 -15.87 -3.15
C SER A 193 -11.50 -16.20 -2.73
N GLY A 194 -11.94 -15.63 -1.61
CA GLY A 194 -13.31 -15.82 -1.12
C GLY A 194 -13.73 -14.73 -0.13
N PRO A 195 -15.02 -14.57 0.12
CA PRO A 195 -15.55 -13.50 0.97
C PRO A 195 -15.05 -13.57 2.43
N GLN A 196 -14.60 -14.73 2.90
CA GLN A 196 -14.01 -14.90 4.23
C GLN A 196 -12.66 -14.17 4.39
N GLU A 197 -12.01 -13.78 3.30
CA GLU A 197 -10.76 -13.01 3.29
C GLU A 197 -11.02 -11.50 3.25
N THR A 198 -12.27 -11.09 3.39
CA THR A 198 -12.69 -9.68 3.44
C THR A 198 -13.34 -9.33 4.76
N PHE A 199 -13.34 -8.05 5.10
CA PHE A 199 -14.15 -7.55 6.19
C PHE A 199 -15.62 -7.51 5.77
N SER A 200 -16.48 -8.28 6.45
CA SER A 200 -17.90 -8.47 6.09
C SER A 200 -18.71 -7.17 6.04
N LEU A 201 -18.37 -6.21 6.88
CA LEU A 201 -19.01 -4.88 6.89
C LEU A 201 -18.28 -3.84 6.02
N GLY A 202 -17.14 -4.23 5.43
CA GLY A 202 -16.25 -3.30 4.74
C GLY A 202 -15.65 -2.25 5.68
N TYR A 203 -15.14 -1.17 5.07
CA TYR A 203 -14.59 0.00 5.76
C TYR A 203 -15.30 1.24 5.26
N GLY A 204 -15.67 2.17 6.14
CA GLY A 204 -16.44 3.33 5.72
C GLY A 204 -16.17 4.59 6.54
N LYS A 205 -16.52 5.71 5.94
CA LYS A 205 -16.55 7.04 6.56
C LYS A 205 -17.96 7.59 6.49
N SER A 206 -18.40 8.27 7.53
CA SER A 206 -19.76 8.84 7.63
C SER A 206 -19.79 10.17 8.39
N GLY A 207 -20.90 10.88 8.30
CA GLY A 207 -21.11 12.12 9.01
C GLY A 207 -20.03 13.17 8.70
N ASN A 208 -19.37 13.69 9.73
CA ASN A 208 -18.32 14.72 9.57
C ASN A 208 -17.10 14.25 8.77
N GLN A 209 -16.82 12.96 8.70
CA GLN A 209 -15.70 12.41 7.94
C GLN A 209 -15.90 12.53 6.42
N VAL A 210 -17.13 12.71 5.96
CA VAL A 210 -17.48 12.90 4.55
C VAL A 210 -17.94 14.31 4.22
N SER A 211 -17.90 15.24 5.18
CA SER A 211 -18.34 16.63 5.00
C SER A 211 -17.65 17.33 3.84
N ALA A 212 -16.37 17.01 3.60
CA ALA A 212 -15.58 17.55 2.49
C ALA A 212 -16.22 17.27 1.12
N LEU A 213 -16.91 16.13 0.96
CA LEU A 213 -17.64 15.78 -0.27
C LEU A 213 -18.89 16.65 -0.50
N ASN A 214 -19.33 17.41 0.51
CA ASN A 214 -20.49 18.28 0.43
C ASN A 214 -20.10 19.76 0.36
N GLU A 215 -18.82 20.09 0.47
CA GLU A 215 -18.34 21.45 0.28
C GLU A 215 -18.45 21.82 -1.21
N GLY A 216 -18.95 23.03 -1.50
CA GLY A 216 -19.25 23.45 -2.87
C GLY A 216 -20.57 22.85 -3.43
N ALA A 217 -21.46 22.37 -2.55
CA ALA A 217 -22.78 21.86 -2.90
C ALA A 217 -23.49 22.78 -3.89
N ASN A 218 -24.11 22.18 -4.88
CA ASN A 218 -24.92 22.76 -5.96
C ASN A 218 -24.21 23.43 -7.14
N ALA A 219 -22.87 23.55 -7.20
CA ALA A 219 -22.23 24.26 -8.30
C ALA A 219 -20.87 23.73 -8.79
N GLY A 220 -20.39 22.57 -8.35
CA GLY A 220 -19.10 22.12 -8.86
C GLY A 220 -18.46 20.95 -8.14
N LEU A 221 -17.13 20.88 -8.28
CA LEU A 221 -16.29 19.84 -7.71
C LEU A 221 -16.14 20.03 -6.19
N SER A 222 -16.41 18.99 -5.43
CA SER A 222 -16.19 18.96 -3.98
C SER A 222 -14.70 18.91 -3.62
N ARG A 223 -14.38 19.10 -2.33
CA ARG A 223 -13.10 18.62 -1.78
C ARG A 223 -13.10 17.11 -1.71
N SER A 224 -11.90 16.52 -1.50
CA SER A 224 -11.73 15.07 -1.52
C SER A 224 -11.85 14.42 -0.13
N VAL A 225 -12.19 13.13 -0.15
CA VAL A 225 -12.09 12.22 0.98
C VAL A 225 -11.23 11.03 0.58
N ASN A 226 -10.27 10.66 1.44
CA ASN A 226 -9.41 9.51 1.21
C ASN A 226 -9.94 8.29 1.95
N VAL A 227 -9.91 7.14 1.28
CA VAL A 227 -10.07 5.81 1.87
C VAL A 227 -8.92 4.92 1.41
N TYR A 228 -8.56 3.96 2.24
CA TYR A 228 -7.44 3.06 1.99
C TYR A 228 -7.93 1.62 2.04
N LEU A 229 -7.34 0.74 1.24
CA LEU A 229 -7.58 -0.69 1.30
C LEU A 229 -6.33 -1.46 0.86
N LEU A 230 -6.17 -2.68 1.39
CA LEU A 230 -5.11 -3.59 0.95
C LEU A 230 -5.29 -3.98 -0.51
N GLU A 231 -4.21 -4.37 -1.15
CA GLU A 231 -4.19 -4.84 -2.53
C GLU A 231 -5.17 -5.99 -2.78
N ASN A 232 -5.83 -5.93 -3.96
CA ASN A 232 -6.76 -6.96 -4.42
C ASN A 232 -6.74 -7.04 -5.95
N CYS A 233 -5.83 -7.83 -6.51
CA CYS A 233 -5.62 -7.97 -7.96
C CYS A 233 -6.49 -9.10 -8.52
N GLN A 234 -7.73 -8.79 -8.95
CA GLN A 234 -8.68 -9.77 -9.49
C GLN A 234 -8.58 -9.98 -11.00
N GLY A 235 -7.87 -9.10 -11.71
CA GLY A 235 -7.68 -9.15 -13.16
C GLY A 235 -8.91 -8.70 -13.96
N ASN A 236 -8.91 -9.08 -15.23
CA ASN A 236 -10.02 -8.79 -16.15
C ASN A 236 -11.08 -9.89 -16.01
N LEU A 237 -12.23 -9.55 -15.44
CA LEU A 237 -13.34 -10.47 -15.19
C LEU A 237 -14.55 -10.19 -16.09
N LEU A 238 -14.56 -9.07 -16.79
CA LEU A 238 -15.59 -8.70 -17.76
C LEU A 238 -14.92 -8.41 -19.11
N GLU A 239 -15.73 -8.46 -20.17
CA GLU A 239 -15.31 -8.15 -21.53
C GLU A 239 -16.26 -7.13 -22.16
N ASN A 240 -15.72 -6.22 -22.96
CA ASN A 240 -16.49 -5.28 -23.79
C ASN A 240 -17.48 -4.38 -23.00
N VAL A 241 -17.15 -4.01 -21.76
CA VAL A 241 -17.97 -3.10 -20.96
C VAL A 241 -17.87 -1.68 -21.52
N GLN A 242 -18.98 -1.11 -21.97
CA GLN A 242 -19.03 0.19 -22.66
C GLN A 242 -19.25 1.38 -21.71
N THR A 243 -19.89 1.15 -20.57
CA THR A 243 -20.25 2.20 -19.60
C THR A 243 -19.82 1.82 -18.19
N ASP A 244 -19.65 2.79 -17.32
CA ASP A 244 -19.28 2.54 -15.91
C ASP A 244 -20.40 1.80 -15.17
N SER A 245 -21.67 2.10 -15.46
CA SER A 245 -22.84 1.38 -14.96
C SER A 245 -22.94 -0.07 -15.48
N GLY A 246 -22.28 -0.37 -16.59
CA GLY A 246 -22.18 -1.74 -17.14
C GLY A 246 -21.12 -2.61 -16.44
N LYS A 247 -20.28 -2.04 -15.59
CA LYS A 247 -19.27 -2.77 -14.80
C LYS A 247 -19.93 -3.45 -13.59
N VAL A 248 -20.78 -4.44 -13.84
CA VAL A 248 -21.55 -5.19 -12.84
C VAL A 248 -21.52 -6.69 -13.12
N PHE A 249 -21.62 -7.50 -12.08
CA PHE A 249 -21.72 -8.95 -12.19
C PHE A 249 -23.20 -9.38 -12.20
N LYS A 250 -23.67 -9.85 -13.34
CA LYS A 250 -25.06 -10.28 -13.51
C LYS A 250 -25.41 -11.58 -12.78
N ASP A 251 -24.40 -12.44 -12.59
CA ASP A 251 -24.56 -13.76 -11.96
C ASP A 251 -24.09 -13.77 -10.49
N GLY A 252 -23.66 -12.65 -9.97
CA GLY A 252 -23.23 -12.50 -8.57
C GLY A 252 -21.89 -13.16 -8.21
N ARG A 253 -21.20 -13.83 -9.14
CA ARG A 253 -20.03 -14.66 -8.84
C ARG A 253 -18.88 -13.93 -8.16
N TYR A 254 -18.58 -12.74 -8.53
CA TYR A 254 -17.39 -12.02 -8.08
C TYR A 254 -17.71 -10.80 -7.21
N GLN A 255 -18.99 -10.57 -6.95
CA GLN A 255 -19.43 -9.35 -6.25
C GLN A 255 -18.89 -9.21 -4.82
N ASP A 256 -18.61 -10.34 -4.16
CA ASP A 256 -18.15 -10.35 -2.76
C ASP A 256 -16.62 -10.43 -2.62
N ILE A 257 -15.89 -10.51 -3.74
CA ILE A 257 -14.43 -10.55 -3.77
C ILE A 257 -13.78 -9.41 -4.53
N CYS A 258 -14.53 -8.72 -5.39
CA CYS A 258 -14.04 -7.53 -6.10
C CYS A 258 -14.34 -6.27 -5.30
N SER A 259 -13.32 -5.49 -5.00
CA SER A 259 -13.45 -4.28 -4.20
C SER A 259 -14.28 -3.21 -4.92
N TYR A 260 -15.17 -2.55 -4.18
CA TYR A 260 -16.06 -1.51 -4.70
C TYR A 260 -16.21 -0.36 -3.72
N ILE A 261 -16.62 0.80 -4.24
CA ILE A 261 -17.08 1.94 -3.44
C ILE A 261 -18.61 1.97 -3.47
N GLU A 262 -19.20 2.17 -2.31
CA GLU A 262 -20.63 2.45 -2.15
C GLU A 262 -20.78 3.84 -1.53
N LEU A 263 -21.47 4.72 -2.26
CA LEU A 263 -21.84 6.06 -1.81
C LEU A 263 -23.30 6.05 -1.39
N LYS A 264 -23.59 6.56 -0.18
CA LYS A 264 -24.95 6.88 0.22
C LYS A 264 -25.12 8.38 0.26
N ALA A 265 -26.21 8.84 -0.29
CA ALA A 265 -26.55 10.25 -0.32
C ALA A 265 -28.00 10.50 0.09
N GLN A 266 -28.24 11.63 0.72
CA GLN A 266 -29.56 12.22 0.78
C GLN A 266 -29.83 12.94 -0.53
N TYR A 267 -31.06 12.84 -1.01
CA TYR A 267 -31.49 13.43 -2.26
C TYR A 267 -32.81 14.17 -2.03
N HIS A 268 -32.85 15.41 -2.44
CA HIS A 268 -34.06 16.18 -2.41
C HIS A 268 -34.23 16.95 -3.73
N SER A 269 -35.44 16.93 -4.27
CA SER A 269 -35.84 17.67 -5.47
C SER A 269 -37.29 18.08 -5.34
N SER A 270 -37.65 19.22 -5.89
CA SER A 270 -39.04 19.68 -6.01
C SER A 270 -39.80 18.94 -7.12
N THR A 271 -39.06 18.34 -8.06
CA THR A 271 -39.62 17.75 -9.28
C THR A 271 -39.63 16.22 -9.25
N TYR A 272 -38.60 15.64 -8.64
CA TYR A 272 -38.38 14.19 -8.66
C TYR A 272 -38.46 13.60 -7.25
N SER A 273 -38.93 12.36 -7.14
CA SER A 273 -38.93 11.58 -5.91
C SER A 273 -38.10 10.32 -6.04
N THR A 274 -37.37 9.97 -4.98
CA THR A 274 -36.62 8.72 -4.92
C THR A 274 -37.54 7.55 -4.57
N PRO A 275 -37.22 6.32 -5.03
CA PRO A 275 -37.99 5.10 -4.68
C PRO A 275 -37.98 4.78 -3.18
N VAL A 276 -36.96 5.23 -2.44
CA VAL A 276 -36.74 4.87 -1.02
C VAL A 276 -36.39 6.12 -0.22
N GLY A 277 -37.40 6.88 0.20
CA GLY A 277 -37.31 7.86 1.28
C GLY A 277 -36.12 8.81 1.23
N ASP A 278 -35.95 9.56 0.14
CA ASP A 278 -34.90 10.57 -0.07
C ASP A 278 -33.46 10.03 0.05
N ARG A 279 -33.22 8.76 -0.23
CA ARG A 279 -31.91 8.15 -0.20
C ARG A 279 -31.51 7.59 -1.54
N LEU A 280 -30.25 7.81 -1.92
CA LEU A 280 -29.61 7.20 -3.08
C LEU A 280 -28.42 6.37 -2.62
N ILE A 281 -28.17 5.27 -3.34
CA ILE A 281 -26.99 4.43 -3.19
C ILE A 281 -26.36 4.25 -4.56
N TYR A 282 -25.10 4.72 -4.69
CA TYR A 282 -24.29 4.46 -5.86
C TYR A 282 -23.23 3.44 -5.52
N ARG A 283 -23.12 2.38 -6.30
CA ARG A 283 -22.06 1.39 -6.17
C ARG A 283 -21.30 1.29 -7.48
N PHE A 284 -19.96 1.32 -7.39
CA PHE A 284 -19.10 1.06 -8.54
C PHE A 284 -17.86 0.29 -8.11
N TYR A 285 -17.45 -0.65 -8.96
CA TYR A 285 -16.27 -1.48 -8.72
C TYR A 285 -14.99 -0.72 -9.03
N LEU A 286 -13.96 -0.95 -8.22
CA LEU A 286 -12.60 -0.45 -8.44
C LEU A 286 -11.93 -1.24 -9.58
N GLY A 287 -10.78 -0.76 -10.03
CA GLY A 287 -9.99 -1.35 -11.11
C GLY A 287 -9.45 -0.28 -12.05
N GLU A 288 -8.49 -0.66 -12.89
CA GLU A 288 -7.81 0.27 -13.81
C GLU A 288 -8.74 0.76 -14.92
N ASP A 289 -9.59 -0.12 -15.43
CA ASP A 289 -10.56 0.19 -16.49
C ASP A 289 -11.93 -0.46 -16.23
N ARG A 290 -12.80 -0.48 -17.26
CA ARG A 290 -14.15 -1.03 -17.16
C ARG A 290 -14.21 -2.55 -17.13
N ASN A 291 -13.16 -3.26 -17.54
CA ASN A 291 -13.10 -4.72 -17.57
C ASN A 291 -12.24 -5.27 -16.43
N ASN A 292 -11.32 -4.46 -15.91
CA ASN A 292 -10.33 -4.81 -14.90
C ASN A 292 -10.84 -4.51 -13.49
N PHE A 293 -10.51 -5.39 -12.53
CA PHE A 293 -10.92 -5.29 -11.11
C PHE A 293 -9.72 -5.25 -10.16
N ASP A 294 -8.55 -4.86 -10.66
CA ASP A 294 -7.36 -4.76 -9.83
C ASP A 294 -7.36 -3.50 -8.97
N VAL A 295 -7.10 -3.70 -7.70
CA VAL A 295 -6.69 -2.65 -6.77
C VAL A 295 -5.24 -2.93 -6.40
N VAL A 296 -4.33 -2.19 -7.00
CA VAL A 296 -2.89 -2.42 -6.89
C VAL A 296 -2.33 -1.63 -5.70
N ARG A 297 -1.50 -2.27 -4.87
CA ARG A 297 -0.77 -1.61 -3.78
C ARG A 297 0.03 -0.41 -4.27
N ASN A 298 0.39 0.48 -3.39
CA ASN A 298 1.19 1.68 -3.68
C ASN A 298 0.66 2.53 -4.85
N THR A 299 -0.67 2.47 -5.11
CA THR A 299 -1.34 3.20 -6.18
C THR A 299 -2.32 4.21 -5.61
N TRP A 300 -2.32 5.39 -6.16
CA TRP A 300 -3.29 6.44 -5.85
C TRP A 300 -4.34 6.52 -6.96
N TYR A 301 -5.56 6.11 -6.63
CA TYR A 301 -6.72 6.24 -7.51
C TYR A 301 -7.46 7.52 -7.20
N ARG A 302 -7.50 8.44 -8.16
CA ARG A 302 -8.36 9.63 -8.11
C ARG A 302 -9.68 9.30 -8.78
N ILE A 303 -10.75 9.40 -8.04
CA ILE A 303 -12.09 9.06 -8.51
C ILE A 303 -13.02 10.25 -8.35
N THR A 304 -13.58 10.70 -9.45
CA THR A 304 -14.62 11.73 -9.45
C THR A 304 -15.94 11.13 -9.90
N VAL A 305 -16.93 11.15 -9.01
CA VAL A 305 -18.29 10.74 -9.31
C VAL A 305 -19.08 11.95 -9.79
N CYS A 306 -19.65 11.86 -10.99
CA CYS A 306 -20.38 12.94 -11.65
C CYS A 306 -21.84 12.52 -11.86
N PRO A 307 -22.76 12.80 -10.93
CA PRO A 307 -24.19 12.65 -11.19
C PRO A 307 -24.63 13.61 -12.30
N VAL A 308 -25.50 13.13 -13.20
CA VAL A 308 -25.94 13.89 -14.37
C VAL A 308 -27.47 13.96 -14.43
N GLY A 309 -28.02 15.10 -14.83
CA GLY A 309 -29.47 15.29 -14.99
C GLY A 309 -30.21 15.22 -13.67
N ASP A 310 -31.16 14.31 -13.54
CA ASP A 310 -31.88 14.04 -12.29
C ASP A 310 -31.08 13.24 -11.26
N GLY A 311 -29.95 12.63 -11.67
CA GLY A 311 -29.10 11.81 -10.80
C GLY A 311 -29.72 10.51 -10.29
N LEU A 312 -30.92 10.12 -10.72
CA LEU A 312 -31.65 8.98 -10.17
C LEU A 312 -31.33 7.66 -10.84
N GLN A 313 -30.96 7.68 -12.12
CA GLN A 313 -30.68 6.47 -12.88
C GLN A 313 -29.20 6.11 -12.83
N GLU A 314 -28.87 4.83 -12.79
CA GLU A 314 -27.48 4.36 -12.86
C GLU A 314 -26.75 4.87 -14.11
N SER A 315 -27.45 5.02 -15.23
CA SER A 315 -26.91 5.61 -16.47
C SER A 315 -26.65 7.11 -16.39
N SER A 316 -27.18 7.80 -15.37
CA SER A 316 -27.10 9.26 -15.21
C SER A 316 -25.87 9.71 -14.44
N TRP A 317 -25.01 8.81 -13.97
CA TRP A 317 -23.76 9.17 -13.29
C TRP A 317 -22.55 8.54 -13.99
N ARG A 318 -21.43 9.25 -13.91
CA ARG A 318 -20.15 8.85 -14.50
C ARG A 318 -19.09 8.79 -13.42
N VAL A 319 -18.16 7.87 -13.58
CA VAL A 319 -17.02 7.69 -12.68
C VAL A 319 -15.75 7.91 -13.48
N ASN A 320 -15.13 9.07 -13.30
CA ASN A 320 -13.83 9.36 -13.89
C ASN A 320 -12.75 8.84 -12.95
N LYS A 321 -11.81 8.05 -13.49
CA LYS A 321 -10.73 7.42 -12.73
C LYS A 321 -9.40 7.79 -13.33
N GLU A 322 -8.45 8.11 -12.48
CA GLU A 322 -7.04 8.28 -12.79
C GLU A 322 -6.24 7.45 -11.79
N SER A 323 -5.31 6.63 -12.25
CA SER A 323 -4.41 5.86 -11.38
C SER A 323 -2.99 6.39 -11.51
N LEU A 324 -2.36 6.68 -10.36
CA LEU A 324 -0.98 7.11 -10.25
C LEU A 324 -0.24 6.06 -9.44
N ARG A 325 0.74 5.40 -10.05
CA ARG A 325 1.61 4.44 -9.35
C ARG A 325 2.83 5.17 -8.80
N GLY A 326 3.30 4.76 -7.62
CA GLY A 326 4.60 5.12 -7.12
C GLY A 326 5.67 4.57 -8.06
N SER A 327 6.59 5.40 -8.47
CA SER A 327 7.78 5.01 -9.23
C SER A 327 8.91 4.66 -8.29
#